data_b8756e2ea0552c3c585c4e8053323372
#
_entry.id   b8756e2ea0552c3c585c4e8053323372
#
_cell.length_a   1.000
_cell.length_b   1.000
_cell.length_c   1.000
_cell.angle_alpha   90.00
_cell.angle_beta   90.00
_cell.angle_gamma   90.00
#
_symmetry.space_group_name_H-M   'P 1'
#
loop_
_entity.id
_entity.type
_entity.pdbx_description
1 polymer ?
#
loop_
_entity_poly.entity_id
_entity_poly.type
_entity_poly.pdbx_seq_one_letter_code
_entity_poly.pdbx_strand_id
1 'polypeptide(L)'
;MSPELFTRSQATERRGGVWDYVSASRLNLWLKCPLAFQLRYVEGVESPVSPALFVGKRVHAALESYYRHRQLGLSIEPEHLALRIDDDWANALHEERVLFADTAAEEAAYEQTQKLVAAYLAQVPADEPRPLAVEAAIEAPLVDPQSGEDLGLPLVGIIDLVLPEADGPTITDFKTSARGGEPLEITHEVQLSSYSYLFRHHAAEPEGAIEILNLTKTKTPRVERYRYGPREERHQRRLFAVIRAYLDALDSGGFVFRPGFGCASCDFHTTHCQSWCG
;
A
#
# COMPACT_ATOMS: atom_id res chain seq x y z
N MET A 1 7.23 10.05 21.14
CA MET A 1 8.00 9.64 19.96
C MET A 1 8.21 10.87 19.07
N SER A 2 9.43 11.17 18.64
CA SER A 2 9.69 12.35 17.83
C SER A 2 9.42 12.07 16.34
N PRO A 3 8.86 13.04 15.58
CA PRO A 3 8.62 12.90 14.13
C PRO A 3 9.89 12.59 13.31
N GLU A 4 11.07 12.85 13.90
CA GLU A 4 12.37 12.61 13.26
C GLU A 4 12.74 11.12 13.06
N LEU A 5 12.06 10.20 13.77
CA LEU A 5 12.29 8.76 13.67
C LEU A 5 11.91 8.17 12.28
N PHE A 6 11.06 8.86 11.53
CA PHE A 6 10.61 8.43 10.22
C PHE A 6 11.18 9.30 9.09
N THR A 7 12.36 9.89 9.29
CA THR A 7 13.09 10.51 8.17
C THR A 7 13.41 9.44 7.14
N ARG A 8 13.11 9.76 5.88
CA ARG A 8 13.33 8.91 4.70
C ARG A 8 14.67 8.21 4.83
N SER A 9 14.66 6.88 4.98
CA SER A 9 15.87 6.09 4.90
C SER A 9 16.59 6.47 3.60
N GLN A 10 17.89 6.78 3.67
CA GLN A 10 18.69 7.00 2.46
C GLN A 10 18.65 5.67 1.70
N ALA A 11 17.83 5.63 0.66
CA ALA A 11 17.71 4.45 -0.18
C ALA A 11 19.11 4.09 -0.68
N THR A 12 19.62 2.96 -0.22
CA THR A 12 20.81 2.35 -0.79
C THR A 12 20.58 2.28 -2.29
N GLU A 13 21.55 2.70 -3.12
CA GLU A 13 21.43 2.62 -4.58
C GLU A 13 21.09 1.18 -4.97
N ARG A 14 19.82 0.98 -5.34
CA ARG A 14 19.29 -0.34 -5.69
C ARG A 14 19.65 -0.65 -7.12
N ARG A 15 20.25 -1.82 -7.33
CA ARG A 15 20.67 -2.27 -8.65
C ARG A 15 19.50 -2.64 -9.58
N GLY A 16 18.24 -2.49 -9.11
CA GLY A 16 17.03 -2.67 -9.92
C GLY A 16 16.61 -4.12 -10.13
N GLY A 17 17.06 -5.04 -9.28
CA GLY A 17 16.74 -6.46 -9.39
C GLY A 17 15.61 -6.93 -8.48
N VAL A 18 15.10 -8.12 -8.77
CA VAL A 18 14.10 -8.79 -7.92
C VAL A 18 14.68 -9.17 -6.54
N TRP A 19 16.01 -9.28 -6.46
CA TRP A 19 16.78 -9.61 -5.26
C TRP A 19 17.18 -8.40 -4.40
N ASP A 20 16.80 -7.18 -4.79
CA ASP A 20 17.21 -5.99 -4.04
C ASP A 20 16.44 -5.82 -2.73
N TYR A 21 15.20 -6.29 -2.69
CA TYR A 21 14.33 -6.15 -1.51
C TYR A 21 13.08 -7.04 -1.61
N VAL A 22 12.47 -7.26 -0.47
CA VAL A 22 11.11 -7.82 -0.34
C VAL A 22 10.13 -6.68 -0.03
N SER A 23 8.89 -6.78 -0.50
CA SER A 23 7.80 -5.87 -0.12
C SER A 23 6.47 -6.60 -0.07
N ALA A 24 5.50 -6.09 0.69
CA ALA A 24 4.17 -6.67 0.76
C ALA A 24 3.50 -6.77 -0.61
N SER A 25 3.69 -5.78 -1.49
CA SER A 25 3.13 -5.80 -2.85
C SER A 25 3.74 -6.91 -3.72
N ARG A 26 5.06 -7.14 -3.61
CA ARG A 26 5.74 -8.26 -4.30
C ARG A 26 5.23 -9.60 -3.78
N LEU A 27 5.16 -9.78 -2.47
CA LEU A 27 4.66 -11.01 -1.84
C LEU A 27 3.20 -11.28 -2.24
N ASN A 28 2.33 -10.27 -2.17
CA ASN A 28 0.92 -10.42 -2.51
C ASN A 28 0.71 -10.74 -3.99
N LEU A 29 1.49 -10.16 -4.90
CA LEU A 29 1.40 -10.51 -6.31
C LEU A 29 1.89 -11.93 -6.57
N TRP A 30 3.01 -12.35 -5.94
CA TRP A 30 3.51 -13.71 -6.04
C TRP A 30 2.51 -14.73 -5.47
N LEU A 31 1.93 -14.45 -4.29
CA LEU A 31 0.88 -15.30 -3.71
C LEU A 31 -0.36 -15.40 -4.61
N LYS A 32 -0.74 -14.28 -5.26
CA LYS A 32 -1.86 -14.25 -6.21
C LYS A 32 -1.55 -15.08 -7.45
N CYS A 33 -0.40 -14.87 -8.08
CA CYS A 33 0.03 -15.58 -9.28
C CYS A 33 1.54 -15.41 -9.50
N PRO A 34 2.36 -16.48 -9.33
CA PRO A 34 3.81 -16.41 -9.58
C PRO A 34 4.17 -15.96 -11.00
N LEU A 35 3.43 -16.41 -12.03
CA LEU A 35 3.65 -15.95 -13.41
C LEU A 35 3.41 -14.44 -13.56
N ALA A 36 2.35 -13.89 -12.98
CA ALA A 36 2.11 -12.45 -13.03
C ALA A 36 3.21 -11.66 -12.30
N PHE A 37 3.75 -12.23 -11.22
CA PHE A 37 4.91 -11.67 -10.53
C PHE A 37 6.15 -11.69 -11.43
N GLN A 38 6.46 -12.81 -12.08
CA GLN A 38 7.57 -12.94 -13.02
C GLN A 38 7.48 -11.88 -14.13
N LEU A 39 6.34 -11.82 -14.82
CA LEU A 39 6.13 -10.85 -15.89
C LEU A 39 6.39 -9.41 -15.43
N ARG A 40 5.88 -9.04 -14.26
CA ARG A 40 5.99 -7.65 -13.76
C ARG A 40 7.36 -7.31 -13.21
N TYR A 41 7.94 -8.17 -12.37
CA TYR A 41 9.13 -7.82 -11.57
C TYR A 41 10.43 -8.44 -12.07
N VAL A 42 10.37 -9.57 -12.80
CA VAL A 42 11.56 -10.22 -13.38
C VAL A 42 11.75 -9.78 -14.83
N GLU A 43 10.68 -9.81 -15.61
CA GLU A 43 10.74 -9.46 -17.04
C GLU A 43 10.46 -7.98 -17.32
N GLY A 44 9.96 -7.23 -16.33
CA GLY A 44 9.68 -5.81 -16.46
C GLY A 44 8.54 -5.46 -17.42
N VAL A 45 7.59 -6.38 -17.63
CA VAL A 45 6.46 -6.13 -18.52
C VAL A 45 5.55 -5.05 -17.94
N GLU A 46 5.48 -3.92 -18.63
CA GLU A 46 4.63 -2.81 -18.25
C GLU A 46 3.18 -3.05 -18.66
N SER A 47 2.26 -2.62 -17.83
CA SER A 47 0.83 -2.59 -18.10
C SER A 47 0.24 -1.20 -17.78
N PRO A 48 -0.75 -0.74 -18.55
CA PRO A 48 -1.43 0.51 -18.26
C PRO A 48 -2.02 0.50 -16.85
N VAL A 49 -2.01 1.65 -16.20
CA VAL A 49 -2.66 1.82 -14.90
C VAL A 49 -4.18 1.79 -15.12
N SER A 50 -4.89 0.92 -14.40
CA SER A 50 -6.35 0.92 -14.48
C SER A 50 -6.94 2.20 -13.86
N PRO A 51 -8.07 2.73 -14.39
CA PRO A 51 -8.74 3.89 -13.81
C PRO A 51 -9.03 3.73 -12.31
N ALA A 52 -9.38 2.52 -11.88
CA ALA A 52 -9.65 2.23 -10.47
C ALA A 52 -8.41 2.35 -9.58
N LEU A 53 -7.25 1.91 -10.08
CA LEU A 53 -5.96 2.05 -9.38
C LEU A 53 -5.51 3.52 -9.39
N PHE A 54 -5.71 4.21 -10.52
CA PHE A 54 -5.37 5.63 -10.65
C PHE A 54 -6.14 6.48 -9.63
N VAL A 55 -7.46 6.33 -9.54
CA VAL A 55 -8.28 6.99 -8.49
C VAL A 55 -7.73 6.68 -7.08
N GLY A 56 -7.38 5.42 -6.80
CA GLY A 56 -6.80 5.04 -5.51
C GLY A 56 -5.53 5.82 -5.20
N LYS A 57 -4.59 5.89 -6.14
CA LYS A 57 -3.34 6.65 -5.99
C LYS A 57 -3.59 8.14 -5.75
N ARG A 58 -4.55 8.75 -6.47
CA ARG A 58 -4.89 10.20 -6.30
C ARG A 58 -5.52 10.46 -4.94
N VAL A 59 -6.35 9.54 -4.43
CA VAL A 59 -6.88 9.63 -3.06
C VAL A 59 -5.73 9.59 -2.03
N HIS A 60 -4.79 8.64 -2.16
CA HIS A 60 -3.62 8.57 -1.27
C HIS A 60 -2.80 9.86 -1.32
N ALA A 61 -2.48 10.40 -2.51
CA ALA A 61 -1.73 11.64 -2.67
C ALA A 61 -2.43 12.85 -2.01
N ALA A 62 -3.75 12.94 -2.12
CA ALA A 62 -4.53 13.98 -1.46
C ALA A 62 -4.49 13.86 0.07
N LEU A 63 -4.66 12.64 0.60
CA LEU A 63 -4.59 12.38 2.04
C LEU A 63 -3.17 12.58 2.57
N GLU A 64 -2.14 12.19 1.83
CA GLU A 64 -0.74 12.51 2.14
C GLU A 64 -0.56 14.02 2.28
N SER A 65 -1.02 14.80 1.29
CA SER A 65 -0.91 16.26 1.31
C SER A 65 -1.58 16.84 2.56
N TYR A 66 -2.79 16.39 2.89
CA TYR A 66 -3.51 16.79 4.08
C TYR A 66 -2.74 16.48 5.37
N TYR A 67 -2.30 15.24 5.52
CA TYR A 67 -1.61 14.80 6.75
C TYR A 67 -0.18 15.35 6.88
N ARG A 68 0.52 15.63 5.77
CA ARG A 68 1.81 16.33 5.81
C ARG A 68 1.68 17.74 6.41
N HIS A 69 0.62 18.49 6.04
CA HIS A 69 0.36 19.80 6.67
C HIS A 69 0.09 19.64 8.16
N ARG A 70 -0.77 18.70 8.54
CA ARG A 70 -1.05 18.44 9.97
C ARG A 70 0.21 18.02 10.75
N GLN A 71 1.08 17.22 10.16
CA GLN A 71 2.33 16.81 10.78
C GLN A 71 3.23 18.00 11.09
N LEU A 72 3.23 19.01 10.21
CA LEU A 72 3.96 20.27 10.44
C LEU A 72 3.21 21.24 11.37
N GLY A 73 2.03 20.88 11.83
CA GLY A 73 1.17 21.74 12.66
C GLY A 73 0.48 22.86 11.88
N LEU A 74 0.34 22.68 10.58
CA LEU A 74 -0.35 23.59 9.69
C LEU A 74 -1.74 23.03 9.35
N SER A 75 -2.73 23.90 9.19
CA SER A 75 -3.99 23.56 8.55
C SER A 75 -3.86 23.78 7.04
N ILE A 76 -4.56 22.96 6.27
CA ILE A 76 -4.73 23.20 4.84
C ILE A 76 -6.21 23.53 4.60
N GLU A 77 -6.46 24.69 4.02
CA GLU A 77 -7.81 25.09 3.66
C GLU A 77 -8.37 24.21 2.54
N PRO A 78 -9.68 23.91 2.53
CA PRO A 78 -10.29 23.03 1.52
C PRO A 78 -9.98 23.44 0.08
N GLU A 79 -9.95 24.75 -0.21
CA GLU A 79 -9.65 25.28 -1.53
C GLU A 79 -8.21 25.00 -1.95
N HIS A 80 -7.26 25.11 -1.02
CA HIS A 80 -5.86 24.79 -1.30
C HIS A 80 -5.64 23.29 -1.51
N LEU A 81 -6.37 22.45 -0.78
CA LEU A 81 -6.32 21.01 -1.01
C LEU A 81 -6.93 20.62 -2.36
N ALA A 82 -8.03 21.29 -2.77
CA ALA A 82 -8.63 21.08 -4.09
C ALA A 82 -7.63 21.42 -5.21
N LEU A 83 -6.95 22.57 -5.15
CA LEU A 83 -5.91 22.93 -6.12
C LEU A 83 -4.78 21.89 -6.18
N ARG A 84 -4.38 21.31 -5.04
CA ARG A 84 -3.37 20.25 -5.04
C ARG A 84 -3.87 18.97 -5.69
N ILE A 85 -5.15 18.64 -5.53
CA ILE A 85 -5.76 17.49 -6.22
C ILE A 85 -5.76 17.74 -7.73
N ASP A 86 -6.07 18.96 -8.17
CA ASP A 86 -6.08 19.36 -9.58
C ASP A 86 -4.68 19.23 -10.20
N ASP A 87 -3.68 19.81 -9.55
CA ASP A 87 -2.28 19.75 -10.00
C ASP A 87 -1.75 18.30 -10.03
N ASP A 88 -2.02 17.52 -8.99
CA ASP A 88 -1.61 16.12 -8.90
C ASP A 88 -2.29 15.26 -9.98
N TRP A 89 -3.59 15.49 -10.22
CA TRP A 89 -4.33 14.79 -11.29
C TRP A 89 -3.73 15.07 -12.66
N ALA A 90 -3.52 16.36 -13.00
CA ALA A 90 -2.96 16.77 -14.29
C ALA A 90 -1.55 16.21 -14.51
N ASN A 91 -0.67 16.28 -13.50
CA ASN A 91 0.67 15.73 -13.56
C ASN A 91 0.66 14.21 -13.75
N ALA A 92 -0.17 13.50 -12.98
CA ALA A 92 -0.26 12.07 -13.04
C ALA A 92 -0.83 11.55 -14.37
N LEU A 93 -1.77 12.26 -14.98
CA LEU A 93 -2.25 11.94 -16.34
C LEU A 93 -1.13 12.05 -17.38
N HIS A 94 -0.21 12.98 -17.19
CA HIS A 94 0.94 13.14 -18.07
C HIS A 94 2.01 12.08 -17.87
N GLU A 95 2.24 11.67 -16.62
CA GLU A 95 3.32 10.74 -16.25
C GLU A 95 2.91 9.27 -16.31
N GLU A 96 1.66 8.94 -15.99
CA GLU A 96 1.15 7.58 -15.92
C GLU A 96 0.35 7.22 -17.16
N ARG A 97 0.59 6.03 -17.72
CA ARG A 97 -0.20 5.50 -18.83
C ARG A 97 -1.54 4.97 -18.31
N VAL A 98 -2.56 5.84 -18.24
CA VAL A 98 -3.93 5.48 -17.85
C VAL A 98 -4.81 5.42 -19.09
N LEU A 99 -5.67 4.40 -19.18
CA LEU A 99 -6.60 4.23 -20.29
C LEU A 99 -8.04 4.41 -19.77
N PHE A 100 -8.58 5.63 -19.90
CA PHE A 100 -10.00 5.88 -19.72
C PHE A 100 -10.76 5.53 -21.01
N ALA A 101 -12.02 5.11 -20.89
CA ALA A 101 -12.83 4.76 -22.05
C ALA A 101 -13.12 5.98 -22.94
N ASP A 102 -13.34 7.13 -22.31
CA ASP A 102 -13.61 8.42 -22.94
C ASP A 102 -13.39 9.56 -21.92
N THR A 103 -13.56 10.79 -22.35
CA THR A 103 -13.41 11.98 -21.48
C THR A 103 -14.44 11.99 -20.34
N ALA A 104 -15.66 11.52 -20.56
CA ALA A 104 -16.67 11.46 -19.50
C ALA A 104 -16.29 10.46 -18.40
N ALA A 105 -15.63 9.35 -18.76
CA ALA A 105 -15.10 8.39 -17.80
C ALA A 105 -13.93 8.99 -16.97
N GLU A 106 -13.09 9.82 -17.58
CA GLU A 106 -12.02 10.55 -16.88
C GLU A 106 -12.61 11.58 -15.90
N GLU A 107 -13.55 12.40 -16.37
CA GLU A 107 -14.24 13.41 -15.53
C GLU A 107 -14.94 12.73 -14.33
N ALA A 108 -15.64 11.62 -14.57
CA ALA A 108 -16.28 10.86 -13.50
C ALA A 108 -15.29 10.30 -12.49
N ALA A 109 -14.10 9.86 -12.92
CA ALA A 109 -13.04 9.36 -12.05
C ALA A 109 -12.43 10.49 -11.21
N TYR A 110 -12.26 11.68 -11.80
CA TYR A 110 -11.80 12.87 -11.11
C TYR A 110 -12.80 13.31 -10.02
N GLU A 111 -14.09 13.45 -10.36
CA GLU A 111 -15.13 13.76 -9.39
C GLU A 111 -15.23 12.69 -8.27
N GLN A 112 -15.04 11.43 -8.62
CA GLN A 112 -15.02 10.33 -7.63
C GLN A 112 -13.88 10.51 -6.64
N THR A 113 -12.69 10.92 -7.10
CA THR A 113 -11.53 11.22 -6.24
C THR A 113 -11.86 12.33 -5.25
N GLN A 114 -12.40 13.45 -5.72
CA GLN A 114 -12.80 14.57 -4.86
C GLN A 114 -13.84 14.16 -3.82
N LYS A 115 -14.86 13.40 -4.22
CA LYS A 115 -15.92 12.89 -3.33
C LYS A 115 -15.38 11.96 -2.25
N LEU A 116 -14.43 11.08 -2.58
CA LEU A 116 -13.79 10.17 -1.62
C LEU A 116 -12.98 10.94 -0.58
N VAL A 117 -12.15 11.88 -1.02
CA VAL A 117 -11.36 12.74 -0.12
C VAL A 117 -12.25 13.57 0.80
N ALA A 118 -13.27 14.23 0.25
CA ALA A 118 -14.21 15.02 1.04
C ALA A 118 -14.98 14.17 2.07
N ALA A 119 -15.43 12.97 1.69
CA ALA A 119 -16.13 12.06 2.59
C ALA A 119 -15.23 11.58 3.74
N TYR A 120 -13.94 11.40 3.49
CA TYR A 120 -12.97 11.06 4.54
C TYR A 120 -12.74 12.25 5.47
N LEU A 121 -12.40 13.42 4.93
CA LEU A 121 -12.08 14.60 5.73
C LEU A 121 -13.23 15.07 6.62
N ALA A 122 -14.48 14.87 6.17
CA ALA A 122 -15.67 15.15 6.97
C ALA A 122 -15.78 14.28 8.24
N GLN A 123 -15.04 13.19 8.35
CA GLN A 123 -15.04 12.28 9.51
C GLN A 123 -13.79 12.41 10.38
N VAL A 124 -12.80 13.19 9.94
CA VAL A 124 -11.58 13.43 10.74
C VAL A 124 -11.94 14.25 11.98
N PRO A 125 -11.67 13.78 13.19
CA PRO A 125 -11.93 14.52 14.42
C PRO A 125 -11.14 15.84 14.46
N ALA A 126 -11.77 16.90 14.96
CA ALA A 126 -11.10 18.20 15.09
C ALA A 126 -9.89 18.14 16.05
N ASP A 127 -9.94 17.27 17.03
CA ASP A 127 -8.91 17.03 18.04
C ASP A 127 -7.98 15.85 17.68
N GLU A 128 -8.06 15.32 16.46
CA GLU A 128 -7.15 14.25 16.02
C GLU A 128 -5.70 14.70 16.21
N PRO A 129 -4.86 13.85 16.84
CA PRO A 129 -3.48 14.23 17.13
C PRO A 129 -2.63 14.41 15.87
N ARG A 130 -1.50 15.07 16.01
CA ARG A 130 -0.53 15.20 14.91
C ARG A 130 0.05 13.84 14.55
N PRO A 131 0.13 13.52 13.25
CA PRO A 131 0.75 12.28 12.80
C PRO A 131 2.20 12.13 13.26
N LEU A 132 2.56 10.92 13.67
CA LEU A 132 3.95 10.52 13.89
C LEU A 132 4.67 10.28 12.55
N ALA A 133 3.94 9.68 11.59
CA ALA A 133 4.45 9.41 10.24
C ALA A 133 3.35 9.57 9.20
N VAL A 134 3.71 10.00 8.00
CA VAL A 134 2.84 10.14 6.82
C VAL A 134 3.62 9.67 5.61
N GLU A 135 3.06 8.72 4.83
CA GLU A 135 3.72 8.14 3.64
C GLU A 135 5.21 7.85 3.91
N ALA A 136 5.44 7.15 5.04
CA ALA A 136 6.79 6.89 5.51
C ALA A 136 7.38 5.68 4.77
N ALA A 137 8.37 5.94 3.91
CA ALA A 137 9.15 4.89 3.28
C ALA A 137 10.15 4.33 4.30
N ILE A 138 9.99 3.07 4.67
CA ILE A 138 10.76 2.40 5.70
C ILE A 138 11.40 1.13 5.13
N GLU A 139 12.62 0.84 5.62
CA GLU A 139 13.39 -0.35 5.27
C GLU A 139 13.94 -0.99 6.55
N ALA A 140 13.86 -2.32 6.65
CA ALA A 140 14.44 -3.07 7.76
C ALA A 140 15.09 -4.36 7.24
N PRO A 141 16.23 -4.81 7.81
CA PRO A 141 16.79 -6.11 7.50
C PRO A 141 15.77 -7.21 7.86
N LEU A 142 15.68 -8.24 7.03
CA LEU A 142 14.80 -9.38 7.30
C LEU A 142 15.53 -10.37 8.21
N VAL A 143 15.46 -10.13 9.51
CA VAL A 143 15.96 -11.04 10.54
C VAL A 143 14.77 -11.78 11.16
N ASP A 144 14.76 -13.10 10.99
CA ASP A 144 13.69 -13.93 11.54
C ASP A 144 13.67 -13.84 13.08
N PRO A 145 12.60 -13.32 13.68
CA PRO A 145 12.56 -13.10 15.13
C PRO A 145 12.59 -14.38 15.96
N GLN A 146 12.37 -15.56 15.36
CA GLN A 146 12.44 -16.83 16.05
C GLN A 146 13.83 -17.47 16.02
N SER A 147 14.45 -17.50 14.85
CA SER A 147 15.75 -18.15 14.65
C SER A 147 16.93 -17.19 14.78
N GLY A 148 16.70 -15.87 14.64
CA GLY A 148 17.75 -14.86 14.53
C GLY A 148 18.47 -14.89 13.18
N GLU A 149 18.00 -15.68 12.20
CA GLU A 149 18.60 -15.77 10.88
C GLU A 149 18.32 -14.53 10.05
N ASP A 150 19.37 -13.91 9.52
CA ASP A 150 19.27 -12.85 8.53
C ASP A 150 19.08 -13.48 7.14
N LEU A 151 17.99 -13.12 6.46
CA LEU A 151 17.67 -13.63 5.13
C LEU A 151 18.44 -12.89 4.02
N GLY A 152 19.31 -11.95 4.35
CA GLY A 152 20.21 -11.25 3.42
C GLY A 152 19.55 -10.20 2.52
N LEU A 153 18.26 -9.92 2.73
CA LEU A 153 17.49 -8.93 1.98
C LEU A 153 16.71 -8.03 2.94
N PRO A 154 16.51 -6.75 2.63
CA PRO A 154 15.64 -5.89 3.42
C PRO A 154 14.17 -6.09 3.06
N LEU A 155 13.28 -5.92 4.05
CA LEU A 155 11.87 -5.63 3.83
C LEU A 155 11.70 -4.13 3.62
N VAL A 156 10.93 -3.76 2.62
CA VAL A 156 10.63 -2.36 2.28
C VAL A 156 9.14 -2.14 2.25
N GLY A 157 8.68 -1.03 2.78
CA GLY A 157 7.28 -0.63 2.73
C GLY A 157 7.10 0.86 2.86
N ILE A 158 5.92 1.32 2.49
CA ILE A 158 5.46 2.68 2.74
C ILE A 158 4.25 2.56 3.66
N ILE A 159 4.32 3.19 4.82
CA ILE A 159 3.22 3.26 5.77
C ILE A 159 2.47 4.57 5.51
N ASP A 160 1.19 4.47 5.18
CA ASP A 160 0.40 5.63 4.79
C ASP A 160 0.29 6.66 5.92
N LEU A 161 -0.05 6.20 7.15
CA LEU A 161 -0.24 7.08 8.30
C LEU A 161 0.06 6.35 9.62
N VAL A 162 0.68 7.05 10.56
CA VAL A 162 0.80 6.61 11.96
C VAL A 162 0.32 7.73 12.88
N LEU A 163 -0.69 7.44 13.67
CA LEU A 163 -1.24 8.36 14.67
C LEU A 163 -0.85 7.91 16.08
N PRO A 164 -0.49 8.84 16.99
CA PRO A 164 -0.34 8.53 18.41
C PRO A 164 -1.72 8.33 19.04
N GLU A 165 -1.90 7.24 19.76
CA GLU A 165 -3.10 6.97 20.54
C GLU A 165 -2.74 6.57 21.98
N ALA A 166 -3.73 6.53 22.88
CA ALA A 166 -3.51 6.25 24.30
C ALA A 166 -2.90 4.85 24.53
N ASP A 167 -3.32 3.86 23.74
CA ASP A 167 -2.90 2.47 23.85
C ASP A 167 -1.66 2.15 22.97
N GLY A 168 -1.00 3.17 22.44
CA GLY A 168 0.15 3.05 21.55
C GLY A 168 -0.15 3.53 20.13
N PRO A 169 0.90 3.68 19.29
CA PRO A 169 0.74 4.17 17.93
C PRO A 169 -0.17 3.28 17.07
N THR A 170 -1.08 3.87 16.31
CA THR A 170 -1.94 3.17 15.34
C THR A 170 -1.40 3.37 13.94
N ILE A 171 -1.12 2.25 13.26
CA ILE A 171 -0.74 2.21 11.85
C ILE A 171 -2.01 2.16 11.02
N THR A 172 -2.22 3.13 10.14
CA THR A 172 -3.39 3.19 9.26
C THR A 172 -2.97 2.95 7.81
N ASP A 173 -3.72 2.09 7.13
CA ASP A 173 -3.59 1.80 5.71
C ASP A 173 -4.88 2.23 5.00
N PHE A 174 -4.76 3.13 4.02
CA PHE A 174 -5.90 3.59 3.23
C PHE A 174 -6.18 2.63 2.08
N LYS A 175 -7.44 2.28 1.90
CA LYS A 175 -7.91 1.47 0.77
C LYS A 175 -9.04 2.16 0.05
N THR A 176 -9.09 1.98 -1.26
CA THR A 176 -10.25 2.37 -2.05
C THR A 176 -10.82 1.12 -2.72
N SER A 177 -12.11 0.88 -2.56
CA SER A 177 -12.77 -0.31 -3.09
C SER A 177 -14.08 0.03 -3.81
N ALA A 178 -14.49 -0.84 -4.76
CA ALA A 178 -15.77 -0.68 -5.44
C ALA A 178 -16.98 -1.07 -4.56
N ARG A 179 -16.74 -1.84 -3.50
CA ARG A 179 -17.78 -2.37 -2.60
C ARG A 179 -17.34 -2.20 -1.16
N GLY A 180 -18.29 -1.85 -0.28
CA GLY A 180 -18.09 -1.87 1.15
C GLY A 180 -18.14 -3.29 1.70
N GLY A 181 -17.79 -3.43 2.95
CA GLY A 181 -17.78 -4.66 3.73
C GLY A 181 -16.44 -4.93 4.37
N GLU A 182 -16.48 -5.58 5.51
CA GLU A 182 -15.26 -5.91 6.25
C GLU A 182 -14.35 -6.81 5.42
N PRO A 183 -13.12 -6.39 5.14
CA PRO A 183 -12.17 -7.27 4.48
C PRO A 183 -11.82 -8.41 5.42
N LEU A 184 -11.67 -9.62 4.89
CA LEU A 184 -11.11 -10.70 5.68
C LEU A 184 -9.67 -10.31 6.08
N GLU A 185 -9.41 -10.22 7.37
CA GLU A 185 -8.08 -9.84 7.90
C GLU A 185 -6.95 -10.63 7.23
N ILE A 186 -7.18 -11.93 7.01
CA ILE A 186 -6.21 -12.83 6.37
C ILE A 186 -5.82 -12.37 4.96
N THR A 187 -6.68 -11.65 4.23
CA THR A 187 -6.35 -11.17 2.87
C THR A 187 -5.37 -10.01 2.88
N HIS A 188 -5.24 -9.33 4.02
CA HIS A 188 -4.32 -8.23 4.24
C HIS A 188 -3.16 -8.59 5.18
N GLU A 189 -3.14 -9.82 5.72
CA GLU A 189 -2.21 -10.25 6.77
C GLU A 189 -0.74 -10.00 6.39
N VAL A 190 -0.35 -10.30 5.16
CA VAL A 190 1.04 -10.07 4.69
C VAL A 190 1.40 -8.58 4.78
N GLN A 191 0.53 -7.69 4.31
CA GLN A 191 0.77 -6.26 4.34
C GLN A 191 0.78 -5.71 5.76
N LEU A 192 -0.23 -6.05 6.57
CA LEU A 192 -0.33 -5.58 7.96
C LEU A 192 0.83 -6.09 8.82
N SER A 193 1.26 -7.34 8.61
CA SER A 193 2.41 -7.90 9.32
C SER A 193 3.73 -7.30 8.87
N SER A 194 3.86 -6.95 7.58
CA SER A 194 5.02 -6.22 7.06
C SER A 194 5.12 -4.82 7.67
N TYR A 195 4.00 -4.10 7.76
CA TYR A 195 3.97 -2.78 8.40
C TYR A 195 4.33 -2.83 9.88
N SER A 196 3.78 -3.80 10.61
CA SER A 196 4.14 -4.04 12.01
C SER A 196 5.63 -4.33 12.18
N TYR A 197 6.20 -5.22 11.36
CA TYR A 197 7.62 -5.54 11.39
C TYR A 197 8.49 -4.30 11.15
N LEU A 198 8.21 -3.55 10.09
CA LEU A 198 8.90 -2.33 9.73
C LEU A 198 8.81 -1.28 10.84
N PHE A 199 7.59 -1.06 11.34
CA PHE A 199 7.34 -0.09 12.41
C PHE A 199 8.13 -0.42 13.68
N ARG A 200 8.04 -1.67 14.17
CA ARG A 200 8.75 -2.12 15.38
C ARG A 200 10.26 -2.01 15.26
N HIS A 201 10.78 -2.26 14.05
CA HIS A 201 12.21 -2.12 13.81
C HIS A 201 12.67 -0.67 13.95
N HIS A 202 11.89 0.30 13.50
CA HIS A 202 12.22 1.72 13.54
C HIS A 202 11.86 2.40 14.86
N ALA A 203 10.69 2.10 15.41
CA ALA A 203 10.19 2.72 16.63
C ALA A 203 10.78 2.10 17.90
N ALA A 204 11.36 0.90 17.81
CA ALA A 204 11.80 0.07 18.93
C ALA A 204 10.69 -0.20 19.98
N GLU A 205 9.44 -0.07 19.57
CA GLU A 205 8.24 -0.35 20.37
C GLU A 205 7.15 -0.95 19.48
N PRO A 206 6.20 -1.75 20.03
CA PRO A 206 5.09 -2.28 19.25
C PRO A 206 4.08 -1.18 18.91
N GLU A 207 3.36 -1.38 17.78
CA GLU A 207 2.13 -0.66 17.51
C GLU A 207 1.04 -1.04 18.52
N GLY A 208 0.17 -0.09 18.86
CA GLY A 208 -1.02 -0.34 19.68
C GLY A 208 -2.14 -0.98 18.86
N ALA A 209 -2.27 -0.60 17.59
CA ALA A 209 -3.22 -1.17 16.65
C ALA A 209 -2.78 -1.00 15.20
N ILE A 210 -3.41 -1.77 14.32
CA ILE A 210 -3.35 -1.57 12.88
C ILE A 210 -4.77 -1.39 12.35
N GLU A 211 -4.95 -0.45 11.43
CA GLU A 211 -6.26 -0.08 10.93
C GLU A 211 -6.28 -0.05 9.40
N ILE A 212 -7.35 -0.56 8.82
CA ILE A 212 -7.68 -0.35 7.41
C ILE A 212 -8.82 0.66 7.34
N LEU A 213 -8.59 1.76 6.66
CA LEU A 213 -9.60 2.75 6.30
C LEU A 213 -10.02 2.56 4.85
N ASN A 214 -11.17 1.96 4.65
CA ASN A 214 -11.71 1.65 3.33
C ASN A 214 -12.68 2.73 2.85
N LEU A 215 -12.28 3.44 1.78
CA LEU A 215 -13.12 4.44 1.11
C LEU A 215 -13.84 3.76 -0.07
N THR A 216 -15.16 3.63 0.01
CA THR A 216 -15.93 2.93 -1.03
C THR A 216 -16.28 3.84 -2.20
N LYS A 217 -15.93 3.42 -3.41
CA LYS A 217 -16.19 4.11 -4.68
C LYS A 217 -17.64 3.90 -5.14
N THR A 218 -18.58 4.35 -4.33
CA THR A 218 -20.01 4.31 -4.64
C THR A 218 -20.53 5.72 -4.95
N LYS A 219 -21.77 5.83 -5.46
CA LYS A 219 -22.40 7.14 -5.74
C LYS A 219 -22.38 8.07 -4.51
N THR A 220 -22.55 7.50 -3.32
CA THR A 220 -22.35 8.18 -2.03
C THR A 220 -21.21 7.45 -1.32
N PRO A 221 -19.98 8.00 -1.35
CA PRO A 221 -18.84 7.39 -0.70
C PRO A 221 -19.08 7.13 0.79
N ARG A 222 -18.53 6.04 1.28
CA ARG A 222 -18.52 5.71 2.71
C ARG A 222 -17.10 5.46 3.13
N VAL A 223 -16.78 5.83 4.36
CA VAL A 223 -15.53 5.49 5.02
C VAL A 223 -15.83 4.42 6.05
N GLU A 224 -15.22 3.28 5.90
CA GLU A 224 -15.37 2.13 6.78
C GLU A 224 -14.05 1.88 7.48
N ARG A 225 -14.09 1.80 8.81
CA ARG A 225 -12.91 1.65 9.66
C ARG A 225 -12.86 0.23 10.21
N TYR A 226 -11.78 -0.48 9.94
CA TYR A 226 -11.54 -1.84 10.43
C TYR A 226 -10.27 -1.86 11.25
N ARG A 227 -10.42 -2.03 12.56
CA ARG A 227 -9.32 -1.95 13.52
C ARG A 227 -8.97 -3.34 14.03
N TYR A 228 -7.70 -3.66 13.97
CA TYR A 228 -7.12 -4.90 14.45
C TYR A 228 -6.13 -4.60 15.57
N GLY A 229 -5.98 -5.54 16.52
CA GLY A 229 -4.96 -5.46 17.55
C GLY A 229 -3.53 -5.51 16.99
N PRO A 230 -2.52 -5.28 17.83
CA PRO A 230 -1.12 -5.41 17.43
C PRO A 230 -0.83 -6.78 16.88
N ARG A 231 0.11 -6.88 15.94
CA ARG A 231 0.48 -8.16 15.36
C ARG A 231 1.17 -9.05 16.39
N GLU A 232 0.64 -10.25 16.58
CA GLU A 232 1.17 -11.26 17.47
C GLU A 232 2.30 -12.05 16.80
N GLU A 233 3.02 -12.85 17.58
CA GLU A 233 4.09 -13.73 17.11
C GLU A 233 3.65 -14.65 15.96
N ARG A 234 2.42 -15.17 15.99
CA ARG A 234 1.87 -16.01 14.91
C ARG A 234 1.84 -15.29 13.56
N HIS A 235 1.56 -13.99 13.52
CA HIS A 235 1.52 -13.20 12.30
C HIS A 235 2.94 -13.01 11.74
N GLN A 236 3.92 -12.79 12.63
CA GLN A 236 5.32 -12.70 12.22
C GLN A 236 5.83 -14.05 11.68
N ARG A 237 5.51 -15.16 12.33
CA ARG A 237 5.85 -16.51 11.84
C ARG A 237 5.30 -16.77 10.43
N ARG A 238 4.03 -16.41 10.19
CA ARG A 238 3.40 -16.56 8.87
C ARG A 238 4.05 -15.67 7.83
N LEU A 239 4.36 -14.41 8.16
CA LEU A 239 5.07 -13.51 7.29
C LEU A 239 6.41 -14.10 6.85
N PHE A 240 7.24 -14.56 7.80
CA PHE A 240 8.53 -15.16 7.50
C PHE A 240 8.42 -16.48 6.74
N ALA A 241 7.42 -17.30 7.01
CA ALA A 241 7.15 -18.51 6.21
C ALA A 241 6.80 -18.16 4.75
N VAL A 242 6.00 -17.11 4.51
CA VAL A 242 5.70 -16.62 3.16
C VAL A 242 6.94 -16.06 2.48
N ILE A 243 7.77 -15.28 3.20
CA ILE A 243 9.01 -14.73 2.66
C ILE A 243 9.98 -15.83 2.26
N ARG A 244 10.18 -16.87 3.10
CA ARG A 244 11.05 -18.00 2.76
C ARG A 244 10.56 -18.73 1.51
N ALA A 245 9.28 -19.07 1.43
CA ALA A 245 8.71 -19.70 0.25
C ALA A 245 8.83 -18.83 -1.02
N TYR A 246 8.72 -17.51 -0.88
CA TYR A 246 8.96 -16.58 -1.95
C TYR A 246 10.43 -16.56 -2.40
N LEU A 247 11.38 -16.54 -1.48
CA LEU A 247 12.82 -16.57 -1.80
C LEU A 247 13.21 -17.91 -2.46
N ASP A 248 12.69 -19.04 -1.98
CA ASP A 248 12.87 -20.36 -2.60
C ASP A 248 12.33 -20.40 -4.03
N ALA A 249 11.17 -19.73 -4.28
CA ALA A 249 10.61 -19.64 -5.62
C ALA A 249 11.45 -18.73 -6.55
N LEU A 250 12.05 -17.67 -6.03
CA LEU A 250 13.00 -16.83 -6.79
C LEU A 250 14.25 -17.64 -7.19
N ASP A 251 14.80 -18.38 -6.24
CA ASP A 251 16.02 -19.16 -6.45
C ASP A 251 15.82 -20.29 -7.47
N SER A 252 14.67 -20.99 -7.36
CA SER A 252 14.33 -22.09 -8.27
C SER A 252 13.82 -21.65 -9.65
N GLY A 253 13.42 -20.38 -9.82
CA GLY A 253 12.78 -19.89 -11.04
C GLY A 253 11.40 -20.52 -11.32
N GLY A 254 10.75 -21.08 -10.33
CA GLY A 254 9.49 -21.80 -10.46
C GLY A 254 8.25 -20.90 -10.54
N PHE A 255 8.11 -20.14 -11.62
CA PHE A 255 7.00 -19.21 -11.81
C PHE A 255 5.89 -19.81 -12.69
N VAL A 256 4.93 -20.46 -12.06
CA VAL A 256 3.76 -21.03 -12.78
C VAL A 256 2.52 -20.12 -12.66
N PHE A 257 1.62 -20.19 -13.63
CA PHE A 257 0.35 -19.50 -13.53
C PHE A 257 -0.54 -20.14 -12.45
N ARG A 258 -1.32 -19.31 -11.77
CA ARG A 258 -2.26 -19.75 -10.73
C ARG A 258 -3.67 -19.30 -11.09
N PRO A 259 -4.52 -20.17 -11.67
CA PRO A 259 -5.90 -19.83 -12.05
C PRO A 259 -6.73 -19.50 -10.82
N GLY A 260 -7.53 -18.44 -10.90
CA GLY A 260 -8.42 -18.03 -9.82
C GLY A 260 -9.25 -16.79 -10.15
N PHE A 261 -10.02 -16.32 -9.18
CA PHE A 261 -10.84 -15.11 -9.35
C PHE A 261 -10.03 -13.87 -9.74
N GLY A 262 -8.76 -13.79 -9.35
CA GLY A 262 -7.87 -12.70 -9.71
C GLY A 262 -7.54 -12.60 -11.21
N CYS A 263 -7.81 -13.64 -12.01
CA CYS A 263 -7.54 -13.63 -13.45
C CYS A 263 -8.42 -12.64 -14.20
N ALA A 264 -9.66 -12.43 -13.75
CA ALA A 264 -10.59 -11.48 -14.38
C ALA A 264 -10.11 -10.03 -14.36
N SER A 265 -9.22 -9.68 -13.42
CA SER A 265 -8.62 -8.35 -13.26
C SER A 265 -7.10 -8.36 -13.45
N CYS A 266 -6.55 -9.37 -14.11
CA CYS A 266 -5.13 -9.50 -14.34
C CYS A 266 -4.72 -8.82 -15.63
N ASP A 267 -3.76 -7.88 -15.54
CA ASP A 267 -3.25 -7.11 -16.68
C ASP A 267 -2.62 -8.01 -17.78
N PHE A 268 -2.17 -9.19 -17.40
CA PHE A 268 -1.47 -10.14 -18.29
C PHE A 268 -2.36 -11.24 -18.86
N HIS A 269 -3.64 -11.33 -18.42
CA HIS A 269 -4.52 -12.47 -18.73
C HIS A 269 -4.72 -12.67 -20.24
N THR A 270 -5.06 -11.60 -20.95
CA THR A 270 -5.38 -11.65 -22.40
C THR A 270 -4.16 -11.49 -23.32
N THR A 271 -2.96 -11.30 -22.75
CA THR A 271 -1.72 -11.07 -23.48
C THR A 271 -0.75 -12.21 -23.25
N HIS A 272 0.12 -12.07 -22.24
CA HIS A 272 1.23 -12.97 -21.98
C HIS A 272 0.78 -14.33 -21.37
N CYS A 273 -0.25 -14.34 -20.52
CA CYS A 273 -0.68 -15.56 -19.84
C CYS A 273 -1.28 -16.60 -20.83
N GLN A 274 -2.02 -16.14 -21.85
CA GLN A 274 -2.61 -17.05 -22.84
C GLN A 274 -1.58 -17.71 -23.78
N SER A 275 -0.44 -17.06 -23.98
CA SER A 275 0.65 -17.58 -24.82
C SER A 275 1.73 -18.32 -24.02
N TRP A 276 1.59 -18.38 -22.71
CA TRP A 276 2.59 -19.05 -21.84
C TRP A 276 2.50 -20.57 -21.97
N CYS A 277 3.62 -21.21 -22.26
CA CYS A 277 3.71 -22.65 -22.53
C CYS A 277 4.54 -23.42 -21.47
N GLY A 278 5.00 -22.75 -20.40
CA GLY A 278 5.87 -23.33 -19.37
C GLY A 278 7.31 -22.96 -19.52
#